data_10d9beff55bdc62ee8cb5bbddde9c4f4
#
_entry.id   10d9beff55bdc62ee8cb5bbddde9c4f4
#
_cell.length_a   1.000
_cell.length_b   1.000
_cell.length_c   1.000
_cell.angle_alpha   90.00
_cell.angle_beta   90.00
_cell.angle_gamma   90.00
#
_symmetry.space_group_name_H-M   'P 1'
#
loop_
_entity.id
_entity.type
_entity.pdbx_description
1 polymer ?
#
loop_
_entity_poly.entity_id
_entity_poly.type
_entity_poly.pdbx_seq_one_letter_code
_entity_poly.pdbx_strand_id
1 'polypeptide(L)'
;MNRKYKYGIVIAIIIIIAYLTIIPSSQYERIQIAGSTSVQPVAEALAEAYMKDHPNVKINVQGGGSSLGISSVSQGITEIGTSSRDLTPQEKEGLTEYEIGKEGIVIAVNNNNNVTALSSEQIKGIFSGAITNWNQVGGPDSQIHVVTREEGSGTRSSFEDLIMKNESIKPDAVVQSSTESVKQVVAQDPGAIGFVSLAHMSSDVKALKVDGIGPSTQTVADGSYKLQTAFLFVVKGEPEGIVKDFINFTLSSKGQAIVKNQSIVPINM
;
A
#
# COMPACT_ATOMS: atom_id res chain seq x y z
N MET A 1 13.53 67.71 3.63
CA MET A 1 14.24 66.45 3.85
C MET A 1 15.50 66.45 3.00
N ASN A 2 16.68 66.41 3.65
CA ASN A 2 17.97 66.66 3.04
C ASN A 2 18.31 65.57 2.00
N ARG A 3 18.81 65.93 0.82
CA ARG A 3 19.09 65.02 -0.31
C ARG A 3 19.97 63.80 0.10
N LYS A 4 20.85 63.99 1.10
CA LYS A 4 21.70 62.94 1.67
C LYS A 4 20.91 61.87 2.44
N TYR A 5 19.81 62.24 3.11
CA TYR A 5 18.92 61.27 3.76
C TYR A 5 18.12 60.39 2.80
N LYS A 6 17.74 60.94 1.63
CA LYS A 6 17.05 60.16 0.59
C LYS A 6 17.95 59.07 0.02
N TYR A 7 19.24 59.36 -0.25
CA TYR A 7 20.18 58.35 -0.74
C TYR A 7 20.49 57.29 0.32
N GLY A 8 20.60 57.66 1.60
CA GLY A 8 20.81 56.69 2.69
C GLY A 8 19.62 55.70 2.81
N ILE A 9 18.39 56.16 2.69
CA ILE A 9 17.20 55.29 2.74
C ILE A 9 17.17 54.35 1.52
N VAL A 10 17.46 54.83 0.31
CA VAL A 10 17.49 54.02 -0.90
C VAL A 10 18.56 52.95 -0.81
N ILE A 11 19.76 53.25 -0.34
CA ILE A 11 20.84 52.31 -0.14
C ILE A 11 20.44 51.24 0.88
N ALA A 12 19.84 51.65 2.01
CA ALA A 12 19.37 50.70 3.05
C ALA A 12 18.31 49.75 2.52
N ILE A 13 17.35 50.25 1.69
CA ILE A 13 16.32 49.40 1.05
C ILE A 13 16.95 48.42 0.06
N ILE A 14 17.92 48.86 -0.75
CA ILE A 14 18.63 47.97 -1.70
C ILE A 14 19.37 46.88 -0.94
N ILE A 15 20.04 47.21 0.17
CA ILE A 15 20.76 46.23 1.01
C ILE A 15 19.79 45.21 1.65
N ILE A 16 18.61 45.68 2.11
CA ILE A 16 17.58 44.80 2.68
C ILE A 16 17.00 43.88 1.58
N ILE A 17 16.72 44.42 0.39
CA ILE A 17 16.24 43.61 -0.75
C ILE A 17 17.31 42.60 -1.17
N ALA A 18 18.59 42.99 -1.27
CA ALA A 18 19.69 42.08 -1.59
C ALA A 18 19.85 41.01 -0.49
N TYR A 19 19.69 41.35 0.79
CA TYR A 19 19.75 40.39 1.90
C TYR A 19 18.59 39.39 1.86
N LEU A 20 17.37 39.85 1.51
CA LEU A 20 16.19 38.99 1.35
C LEU A 20 16.28 38.05 0.11
N THR A 21 17.03 38.44 -0.93
CA THR A 21 17.26 37.60 -2.10
C THR A 21 18.42 36.60 -1.93
N ILE A 22 19.25 36.76 -0.89
CA ILE A 22 20.38 35.88 -0.56
C ILE A 22 20.00 34.80 0.47
N ILE A 23 18.82 34.90 1.09
CA ILE A 23 18.34 33.77 1.91
C ILE A 23 18.11 32.62 0.94
N PRO A 24 18.95 31.55 0.95
CA PRO A 24 18.68 30.39 0.14
C PRO A 24 17.30 29.87 0.60
N SER A 25 16.29 29.95 -0.24
CA SER A 25 15.10 29.17 -0.01
C SER A 25 15.63 27.74 0.12
N SER A 26 15.52 27.14 1.30
CA SER A 26 15.84 25.73 1.46
C SER A 26 14.91 24.97 0.52
N GLN A 27 15.40 24.74 -0.69
CA GLN A 27 14.65 24.02 -1.71
C GLN A 27 14.67 22.57 -1.21
N TYR A 28 13.56 22.16 -0.58
CA TYR A 28 13.39 20.76 -0.25
C TYR A 28 13.39 19.94 -1.53
N GLU A 29 14.24 18.95 -1.59
CA GLU A 29 14.09 17.87 -2.56
C GLU A 29 12.82 17.10 -2.23
N ARG A 30 12.05 16.74 -3.23
CA ARG A 30 10.73 16.15 -3.03
C ARG A 30 10.62 14.82 -3.75
N ILE A 31 9.98 13.84 -3.09
CA ILE A 31 9.54 12.58 -3.67
C ILE A 31 8.03 12.48 -3.45
N GLN A 32 7.27 12.33 -4.52
CA GLN A 32 5.87 11.99 -4.48
C GLN A 32 5.72 10.49 -4.72
N ILE A 33 5.06 9.81 -3.81
CA ILE A 33 4.77 8.37 -3.88
C ILE A 33 3.26 8.23 -3.93
N ALA A 34 2.75 7.47 -4.89
CA ALA A 34 1.32 7.18 -4.96
C ALA A 34 1.05 5.72 -5.33
N GLY A 35 -0.08 5.18 -4.90
CA GLY A 35 -0.54 3.88 -5.38
C GLY A 35 -1.24 3.01 -4.34
N SER A 36 -0.77 1.78 -4.18
CA SER A 36 -1.41 0.76 -3.35
C SER A 36 -1.65 1.20 -1.91
N THR A 37 -2.90 1.16 -1.46
CA THR A 37 -3.24 1.41 -0.06
C THR A 37 -2.76 0.31 0.88
N SER A 38 -2.45 -0.89 0.38
CA SER A 38 -1.81 -1.96 1.18
C SER A 38 -0.33 -1.67 1.43
N VAL A 39 0.36 -1.06 0.46
CA VAL A 39 1.78 -0.66 0.56
C VAL A 39 1.93 0.64 1.35
N GLN A 40 0.91 1.47 1.41
CA GLN A 40 0.98 2.82 1.98
C GLN A 40 1.60 2.86 3.39
N PRO A 41 1.21 2.03 4.38
CA PRO A 41 1.80 2.13 5.72
C PRO A 41 3.30 1.88 5.76
N VAL A 42 3.80 0.91 5.01
CA VAL A 42 5.24 0.64 4.95
C VAL A 42 5.98 1.73 4.19
N ALA A 43 5.40 2.29 3.13
CA ALA A 43 5.98 3.40 2.40
C ALA A 43 6.07 4.66 3.28
N GLU A 44 5.05 4.95 4.09
CA GLU A 44 5.04 6.03 5.07
C GLU A 44 6.11 5.83 6.15
N ALA A 45 6.22 4.62 6.72
CA ALA A 45 7.23 4.31 7.73
C ALA A 45 8.67 4.44 7.18
N LEU A 46 8.90 4.00 5.94
CA LEU A 46 10.18 4.17 5.24
C LEU A 46 10.48 5.65 4.97
N ALA A 47 9.48 6.40 4.47
CA ALA A 47 9.59 7.82 4.19
C ALA A 47 9.90 8.63 5.46
N GLU A 48 9.19 8.37 6.57
CA GLU A 48 9.43 9.01 7.86
C GLU A 48 10.86 8.76 8.36
N ALA A 49 11.31 7.50 8.32
CA ALA A 49 12.66 7.14 8.75
C ALA A 49 13.74 7.79 7.87
N TYR A 50 13.52 7.86 6.56
CA TYR A 50 14.45 8.52 5.65
C TYR A 50 14.52 10.02 5.87
N MET A 51 13.37 10.70 5.97
CA MET A 51 13.29 12.14 6.22
C MET A 51 13.93 12.54 7.56
N LYS A 52 13.90 11.67 8.58
CA LYS A 52 14.55 11.92 9.86
C LYS A 52 16.07 12.09 9.73
N ASP A 53 16.69 11.31 8.84
CA ASP A 53 18.12 11.38 8.56
C ASP A 53 18.47 12.43 7.47
N HIS A 54 17.47 12.89 6.70
CA HIS A 54 17.61 13.81 5.57
C HIS A 54 16.62 14.98 5.70
N PRO A 55 16.87 15.96 6.59
CA PRO A 55 15.92 17.01 6.94
C PRO A 55 15.59 17.99 5.79
N ASN A 56 16.41 18.02 4.74
CA ASN A 56 16.17 18.77 3.51
C ASN A 56 15.29 18.03 2.49
N VAL A 57 14.85 16.80 2.80
CA VAL A 57 14.00 15.97 1.94
C VAL A 57 12.57 16.00 2.45
N LYS A 58 11.61 16.00 1.51
CA LYS A 58 10.18 15.84 1.77
C LYS A 58 9.62 14.72 0.91
N ILE A 59 9.10 13.68 1.56
CA ILE A 59 8.46 12.55 0.89
C ILE A 59 6.98 12.57 1.26
N ASN A 60 6.10 12.60 0.26
CA ASN A 60 4.66 12.49 0.45
C ASN A 60 4.19 11.15 -0.11
N VAL A 61 3.37 10.44 0.67
CA VAL A 61 2.81 9.15 0.29
C VAL A 61 1.29 9.27 0.19
N GLN A 62 0.72 8.82 -0.92
CA GLN A 62 -0.72 8.85 -1.18
C GLN A 62 -1.23 7.48 -1.60
N GLY A 63 -2.36 7.05 -1.03
CA GLY A 63 -3.11 5.89 -1.51
C GLY A 63 -3.89 6.20 -2.80
N GLY A 64 -4.50 5.16 -3.39
CA GLY A 64 -5.34 5.33 -4.59
C GLY A 64 -5.39 4.07 -5.46
N GLY A 65 -4.78 2.97 -5.00
CA GLY A 65 -4.71 1.70 -5.71
C GLY A 65 -3.49 1.54 -6.61
N SER A 66 -3.10 0.31 -6.86
CA SER A 66 -1.88 -0.02 -7.63
C SER A 66 -1.93 0.51 -9.05
N SER A 67 -3.07 0.44 -9.72
CA SER A 67 -3.23 0.96 -11.08
C SER A 67 -3.00 2.47 -11.17
N LEU A 68 -3.46 3.23 -10.15
CA LEU A 68 -3.17 4.67 -10.09
C LEU A 68 -1.68 4.91 -9.88
N GLY A 69 -1.01 4.17 -8.99
CA GLY A 69 0.42 4.31 -8.75
C GLY A 69 1.25 4.05 -10.01
N ILE A 70 0.98 2.94 -10.70
CA ILE A 70 1.66 2.56 -11.93
C ILE A 70 1.43 3.61 -13.03
N SER A 71 0.18 4.05 -13.21
CA SER A 71 -0.18 5.08 -14.20
C SER A 71 0.48 6.43 -13.89
N SER A 72 0.49 6.87 -12.64
CA SER A 72 1.08 8.14 -12.22
C SER A 72 2.58 8.19 -12.47
N VAL A 73 3.31 7.12 -12.14
CA VAL A 73 4.75 7.05 -12.40
C VAL A 73 5.06 6.94 -13.88
N SER A 74 4.29 6.18 -14.65
CA SER A 74 4.46 6.08 -16.12
C SER A 74 4.30 7.44 -16.79
N GLN A 75 3.36 8.25 -16.32
CA GLN A 75 3.12 9.62 -16.82
C GLN A 75 4.09 10.66 -16.24
N GLY A 76 4.95 10.30 -15.30
CA GLY A 76 5.87 11.23 -14.63
C GLY A 76 5.18 12.23 -13.69
N ILE A 77 3.99 11.89 -13.17
CA ILE A 77 3.25 12.68 -12.18
C ILE A 77 3.84 12.46 -10.78
N THR A 78 4.28 11.25 -10.49
CA THR A 78 4.97 10.88 -9.26
C THR A 78 6.32 10.25 -9.57
N GLU A 79 7.28 10.38 -8.65
CA GLU A 79 8.59 9.78 -8.78
C GLU A 79 8.57 8.28 -8.53
N ILE A 80 7.70 7.83 -7.60
CA ILE A 80 7.55 6.41 -7.25
C ILE A 80 6.06 6.03 -7.28
N GLY A 81 5.75 4.96 -7.99
CA GLY A 81 4.48 4.25 -7.89
C GLY A 81 4.58 3.10 -6.89
N THR A 82 3.47 2.76 -6.21
CA THR A 82 3.43 1.57 -5.36
C THR A 82 2.41 0.56 -5.84
N SER A 83 2.77 -0.73 -5.84
CA SER A 83 1.89 -1.81 -6.25
C SER A 83 1.93 -2.98 -5.27
N SER A 84 0.77 -3.62 -5.07
CA SER A 84 0.58 -4.90 -4.36
C SER A 84 0.11 -6.00 -5.32
N ARG A 85 0.54 -5.94 -6.55
CA ARG A 85 0.43 -6.95 -7.61
C ARG A 85 1.58 -6.81 -8.58
N ASP A 86 1.84 -7.85 -9.31
CA ASP A 86 2.77 -7.77 -10.43
C ASP A 86 2.26 -6.79 -11.51
N LEU A 87 3.19 -6.16 -12.21
CA LEU A 87 2.87 -5.36 -13.38
C LEU A 87 2.58 -6.27 -14.57
N THR A 88 1.59 -5.89 -15.36
CA THR A 88 1.36 -6.55 -16.66
C THR A 88 2.52 -6.31 -17.62
N PRO A 89 2.71 -7.15 -18.66
CA PRO A 89 3.77 -6.92 -19.66
C PRO A 89 3.75 -5.53 -20.28
N GLN A 90 2.55 -4.97 -20.51
CA GLN A 90 2.38 -3.62 -21.06
C GLN A 90 2.78 -2.54 -20.04
N GLU A 91 2.47 -2.72 -18.75
CA GLU A 91 2.84 -1.79 -17.70
C GLU A 91 4.35 -1.78 -17.43
N LYS A 92 5.05 -2.86 -17.72
CA LYS A 92 6.52 -2.95 -17.54
C LYS A 92 7.31 -2.12 -18.56
N GLU A 93 6.68 -1.69 -19.64
CA GLU A 93 7.36 -0.90 -20.67
C GLU A 93 7.85 0.45 -20.13
N GLY A 94 9.16 0.63 -20.05
CA GLY A 94 9.79 1.86 -19.54
C GLY A 94 9.70 2.08 -18.03
N LEU A 95 9.25 1.06 -17.28
CA LEU A 95 9.21 1.08 -15.81
C LEU A 95 10.20 0.05 -15.24
N THR A 96 10.78 0.41 -14.10
CA THR A 96 11.65 -0.47 -13.29
C THR A 96 10.98 -0.80 -11.98
N GLU A 97 10.90 -2.09 -11.65
CA GLU A 97 10.26 -2.61 -10.44
C GLU A 97 11.32 -2.91 -9.38
N TYR A 98 11.03 -2.53 -8.15
CA TYR A 98 11.81 -2.88 -6.95
C TYR A 98 10.91 -3.59 -5.97
N GLU A 99 11.10 -4.89 -5.78
CA GLU A 99 10.44 -5.63 -4.72
C GLU A 99 10.99 -5.14 -3.38
N ILE A 100 10.09 -4.64 -2.52
CA ILE A 100 10.44 -4.15 -1.18
C ILE A 100 10.12 -5.16 -0.08
N GLY A 101 9.35 -6.19 -0.39
CA GLY A 101 8.99 -7.29 0.50
C GLY A 101 7.81 -8.09 -0.04
N LYS A 102 7.42 -9.15 0.69
CA LYS A 102 6.24 -9.98 0.39
C LYS A 102 5.22 -9.89 1.49
N GLU A 103 3.94 -9.88 1.09
CA GLU A 103 2.83 -9.86 2.04
C GLU A 103 1.87 -11.03 1.86
N GLY A 104 1.07 -11.31 2.90
CA GLY A 104 -0.07 -12.21 2.83
C GLY A 104 -1.37 -11.44 2.59
N ILE A 105 -2.20 -11.93 1.67
CA ILE A 105 -3.59 -11.48 1.52
C ILE A 105 -4.44 -12.28 2.51
N VAL A 106 -4.95 -11.62 3.53
CA VAL A 106 -5.68 -12.24 4.64
C VAL A 106 -7.17 -12.21 4.37
N ILE A 107 -7.83 -13.36 4.47
CA ILE A 107 -9.28 -13.43 4.51
C ILE A 107 -9.73 -13.06 5.92
N ALA A 108 -10.42 -11.93 6.03
CA ALA A 108 -10.85 -11.35 7.29
C ALA A 108 -12.37 -11.48 7.47
N VAL A 109 -12.78 -11.80 8.68
CA VAL A 109 -14.17 -11.82 9.12
C VAL A 109 -14.33 -11.05 10.43
N ASN A 110 -15.57 -10.73 10.80
CA ASN A 110 -15.88 -10.13 12.06
C ASN A 110 -15.47 -11.06 13.23
N ASN A 111 -15.05 -10.48 14.35
CA ASN A 111 -14.63 -11.24 15.55
C ASN A 111 -15.75 -12.13 16.12
N ASN A 112 -17.01 -11.77 15.93
CA ASN A 112 -18.17 -12.54 16.38
C ASN A 112 -18.52 -13.70 15.45
N ASN A 113 -17.90 -13.82 14.27
CA ASN A 113 -18.09 -14.96 13.39
C ASN A 113 -17.38 -16.19 13.93
N ASN A 114 -18.05 -17.34 14.03
CA ASN A 114 -17.48 -18.57 14.60
C ASN A 114 -16.59 -19.36 13.63
N VAL A 115 -16.63 -19.07 12.32
CA VAL A 115 -15.77 -19.72 11.33
C VAL A 115 -14.31 -19.35 11.59
N THR A 116 -13.40 -20.33 11.54
CA THR A 116 -11.96 -20.14 11.78
C THR A 116 -11.08 -20.53 10.61
N ALA A 117 -11.66 -21.27 9.65
CA ALA A 117 -10.95 -21.71 8.45
C ALA A 117 -11.92 -21.90 7.28
N LEU A 118 -11.43 -21.64 6.08
CA LEU A 118 -12.11 -21.94 4.82
C LEU A 118 -11.12 -22.54 3.84
N SER A 119 -11.61 -23.41 2.93
CA SER A 119 -10.81 -23.78 1.77
C SER A 119 -10.83 -22.69 0.70
N SER A 120 -9.83 -22.70 -0.18
CA SER A 120 -9.80 -21.81 -1.34
C SER A 120 -11.07 -21.91 -2.19
N GLU A 121 -11.64 -23.10 -2.36
CA GLU A 121 -12.88 -23.31 -3.10
C GLU A 121 -14.11 -22.73 -2.35
N GLN A 122 -14.15 -22.80 -1.02
CA GLN A 122 -15.21 -22.17 -0.25
C GLN A 122 -15.12 -20.64 -0.34
N ILE A 123 -13.91 -20.07 -0.24
CA ILE A 123 -13.69 -18.63 -0.42
C ILE A 123 -14.17 -18.20 -1.81
N LYS A 124 -13.76 -18.92 -2.85
CA LYS A 124 -14.20 -18.67 -4.22
C LYS A 124 -15.73 -18.72 -4.34
N GLY A 125 -16.37 -19.78 -3.78
CA GLY A 125 -17.83 -19.91 -3.77
C GLY A 125 -18.54 -18.76 -3.03
N ILE A 126 -17.98 -18.25 -1.96
CA ILE A 126 -18.50 -17.10 -1.23
C ILE A 126 -18.39 -15.82 -2.07
N PHE A 127 -17.21 -15.54 -2.61
CA PHE A 127 -17.00 -14.32 -3.38
C PHE A 127 -17.68 -14.32 -4.74
N SER A 128 -17.94 -15.48 -5.35
CA SER A 128 -18.75 -15.61 -6.57
C SER A 128 -20.27 -15.57 -6.29
N GLY A 129 -20.70 -15.75 -5.03
CA GLY A 129 -22.10 -15.79 -4.64
C GLY A 129 -22.76 -17.17 -4.74
N ALA A 130 -22.00 -18.23 -4.98
CA ALA A 130 -22.50 -19.62 -4.94
C ALA A 130 -22.78 -20.08 -3.48
N ILE A 131 -22.03 -19.52 -2.50
CA ILE A 131 -22.25 -19.72 -1.08
C ILE A 131 -22.67 -18.37 -0.49
N THR A 132 -23.88 -18.32 0.08
CA THR A 132 -24.52 -17.06 0.52
C THR A 132 -24.86 -17.03 2.00
N ASN A 133 -24.74 -18.16 2.68
CA ASN A 133 -25.06 -18.29 4.10
C ASN A 133 -23.89 -18.98 4.82
N TRP A 134 -23.54 -18.49 5.98
CA TRP A 134 -22.43 -19.01 6.79
C TRP A 134 -22.64 -20.46 7.23
N ASN A 135 -23.90 -20.94 7.37
CA ASN A 135 -24.18 -22.34 7.70
C ASN A 135 -23.70 -23.33 6.64
N GLN A 136 -23.58 -22.91 5.37
CA GLN A 136 -23.06 -23.74 4.29
C GLN A 136 -21.56 -24.07 4.46
N VAL A 137 -20.87 -23.33 5.33
CA VAL A 137 -19.44 -23.51 5.63
C VAL A 137 -19.16 -23.73 7.11
N GLY A 138 -20.17 -24.21 7.86
CA GLY A 138 -20.04 -24.55 9.28
C GLY A 138 -20.14 -23.38 10.27
N GLY A 139 -20.63 -22.24 9.79
CA GLY A 139 -20.92 -21.06 10.59
C GLY A 139 -22.37 -20.97 11.06
N PRO A 140 -22.78 -19.83 11.62
CA PRO A 140 -24.16 -19.58 12.05
C PRO A 140 -25.14 -19.51 10.85
N ASP A 141 -26.42 -19.66 11.11
CA ASP A 141 -27.46 -19.42 10.08
C ASP A 141 -27.65 -17.91 9.89
N SER A 142 -26.79 -17.32 9.07
CA SER A 142 -26.80 -15.89 8.74
C SER A 142 -26.23 -15.65 7.36
N GLN A 143 -26.72 -14.59 6.70
CA GLN A 143 -26.28 -14.19 5.38
C GLN A 143 -24.81 -13.76 5.38
N ILE A 144 -24.10 -14.07 4.28
CA ILE A 144 -22.74 -13.60 4.03
C ILE A 144 -22.78 -12.28 3.26
N HIS A 145 -22.10 -11.27 3.80
CA HIS A 145 -21.92 -9.98 3.15
C HIS A 145 -20.48 -9.86 2.63
N VAL A 146 -20.33 -9.95 1.31
CA VAL A 146 -19.02 -9.88 0.66
C VAL A 146 -18.55 -8.44 0.56
N VAL A 147 -17.36 -8.18 1.04
CA VAL A 147 -16.69 -6.88 0.95
C VAL A 147 -15.46 -7.02 0.04
N THR A 148 -15.38 -6.19 -0.98
CA THR A 148 -14.30 -6.20 -1.96
C THR A 148 -13.69 -4.82 -2.14
N ARG A 149 -12.69 -4.73 -2.99
CA ARG A 149 -11.99 -3.51 -3.37
C ARG A 149 -12.44 -3.06 -4.77
N GLU A 150 -12.15 -1.81 -5.08
CA GLU A 150 -12.28 -1.21 -6.41
C GLU A 150 -11.38 -1.93 -7.44
N GLU A 151 -11.67 -1.78 -8.74
CA GLU A 151 -10.95 -2.46 -9.83
C GLU A 151 -9.47 -2.07 -9.93
N GLY A 152 -9.10 -0.86 -9.54
CA GLY A 152 -7.70 -0.39 -9.51
C GLY A 152 -6.84 -0.94 -8.36
N SER A 153 -7.44 -1.76 -7.47
CA SER A 153 -6.74 -2.34 -6.33
C SER A 153 -5.85 -3.52 -6.73
N GLY A 154 -4.56 -3.43 -6.40
CA GLY A 154 -3.63 -4.55 -6.61
C GLY A 154 -3.97 -5.76 -5.73
N THR A 155 -4.39 -5.55 -4.48
CA THR A 155 -4.81 -6.65 -3.60
C THR A 155 -6.02 -7.39 -4.16
N ARG A 156 -6.99 -6.67 -4.76
CA ARG A 156 -8.12 -7.29 -5.47
C ARG A 156 -7.62 -8.10 -6.67
N SER A 157 -6.79 -7.52 -7.52
CA SER A 157 -6.24 -8.25 -8.69
C SER A 157 -5.52 -9.53 -8.26
N SER A 158 -4.63 -9.44 -7.26
CA SER A 158 -3.94 -10.64 -6.76
C SER A 158 -4.89 -11.66 -6.13
N PHE A 159 -5.93 -11.22 -5.42
CA PHE A 159 -6.97 -12.11 -4.89
C PHE A 159 -7.76 -12.79 -6.03
N GLU A 160 -8.13 -12.05 -7.06
CA GLU A 160 -8.82 -12.58 -8.24
C GLU A 160 -7.95 -13.61 -8.96
N ASP A 161 -6.67 -13.35 -9.16
CA ASP A 161 -5.73 -14.28 -9.81
C ASP A 161 -5.51 -15.56 -8.99
N LEU A 162 -5.37 -15.44 -7.67
CA LEU A 162 -5.04 -16.56 -6.79
C LEU A 162 -6.26 -17.43 -6.44
N ILE A 163 -7.43 -16.81 -6.21
CA ILE A 163 -8.64 -17.47 -5.72
C ILE A 163 -9.72 -17.56 -6.79
N MET A 164 -10.11 -16.43 -7.40
CA MET A 164 -11.25 -16.38 -8.32
C MET A 164 -10.91 -16.99 -9.68
N LYS A 165 -9.69 -16.82 -10.14
CA LYS A 165 -9.22 -17.29 -11.45
C LYS A 165 -10.09 -16.75 -12.58
N ASN A 166 -11.01 -17.57 -13.11
CA ASN A 166 -11.89 -17.20 -14.23
C ASN A 166 -13.29 -16.77 -13.76
N GLU A 167 -13.55 -16.74 -12.46
CA GLU A 167 -14.85 -16.32 -11.91
C GLU A 167 -14.79 -14.87 -11.44
N SER A 168 -15.91 -14.16 -11.60
CA SER A 168 -16.03 -12.79 -11.12
C SER A 168 -16.53 -12.74 -9.68
N ILE A 169 -16.11 -11.71 -8.95
CA ILE A 169 -16.73 -11.38 -7.66
C ILE A 169 -18.19 -10.98 -7.93
N LYS A 170 -19.10 -11.43 -7.04
CA LYS A 170 -20.54 -11.15 -7.18
C LYS A 170 -20.80 -9.63 -7.29
N PRO A 171 -21.75 -9.21 -8.14
CA PRO A 171 -21.93 -7.79 -8.46
C PRO A 171 -22.51 -6.94 -7.32
N ASP A 172 -23.16 -7.57 -6.34
CA ASP A 172 -23.72 -6.91 -5.15
C ASP A 172 -22.73 -6.90 -3.95
N ALA A 173 -21.46 -7.25 -4.16
CA ALA A 173 -20.43 -7.10 -3.15
C ALA A 173 -20.21 -5.61 -2.79
N VAL A 174 -19.99 -5.32 -1.50
CA VAL A 174 -19.71 -3.97 -1.01
C VAL A 174 -18.31 -3.56 -1.43
N VAL A 175 -18.20 -2.58 -2.32
CA VAL A 175 -16.90 -2.10 -2.84
C VAL A 175 -16.32 -1.03 -1.92
N GLN A 176 -15.06 -1.18 -1.53
CA GLN A 176 -14.31 -0.23 -0.71
C GLN A 176 -13.07 0.29 -1.45
N SER A 177 -12.74 1.57 -1.22
CA SER A 177 -11.63 2.27 -1.90
C SER A 177 -10.26 2.11 -1.22
N SER A 178 -10.18 1.41 -0.09
CA SER A 178 -8.91 1.17 0.61
C SER A 178 -8.93 -0.14 1.40
N THR A 179 -7.75 -0.68 1.71
CA THR A 179 -7.59 -1.84 2.57
C THR A 179 -8.15 -1.58 3.97
N GLU A 180 -7.92 -0.40 4.51
CA GLU A 180 -8.43 0.00 5.82
C GLU A 180 -9.96 0.06 5.85
N SER A 181 -10.60 0.59 4.79
CA SER A 181 -12.06 0.64 4.70
C SER A 181 -12.69 -0.75 4.64
N VAL A 182 -12.06 -1.73 3.96
CA VAL A 182 -12.51 -3.13 4.00
C VAL A 182 -12.48 -3.65 5.43
N LYS A 183 -11.37 -3.45 6.15
CA LYS A 183 -11.22 -3.89 7.55
C LYS A 183 -12.30 -3.28 8.44
N GLN A 184 -12.58 -1.98 8.30
CA GLN A 184 -13.60 -1.30 9.09
C GLN A 184 -15.01 -1.84 8.83
N VAL A 185 -15.39 -2.10 7.57
CA VAL A 185 -16.70 -2.71 7.25
C VAL A 185 -16.80 -4.10 7.86
N VAL A 186 -15.76 -4.92 7.73
CA VAL A 186 -15.72 -6.28 8.31
C VAL A 186 -15.81 -6.24 9.84
N ALA A 187 -15.13 -5.28 10.48
CA ALA A 187 -15.18 -5.12 11.93
C ALA A 187 -16.59 -4.75 12.46
N GLN A 188 -17.39 -4.04 11.67
CA GLN A 188 -18.70 -3.55 12.07
C GLN A 188 -19.85 -4.49 11.72
N ASP A 189 -19.67 -5.41 10.78
CA ASP A 189 -20.71 -6.30 10.26
C ASP A 189 -20.39 -7.76 10.60
N PRO A 190 -21.17 -8.41 11.51
CA PRO A 190 -20.97 -9.82 11.87
C PRO A 190 -21.11 -10.81 10.72
N GLY A 191 -21.84 -10.46 9.66
CA GLY A 191 -22.00 -11.26 8.44
C GLY A 191 -20.90 -11.06 7.40
N ALA A 192 -20.02 -10.07 7.58
CA ALA A 192 -19.08 -9.68 6.57
C ALA A 192 -17.87 -10.61 6.44
N ILE A 193 -17.40 -10.73 5.20
CA ILE A 193 -16.13 -11.32 4.81
C ILE A 193 -15.45 -10.40 3.80
N GLY A 194 -14.15 -10.19 3.95
CA GLY A 194 -13.35 -9.40 3.01
C GLY A 194 -11.91 -9.90 2.96
N PHE A 195 -11.09 -9.25 2.15
CA PHE A 195 -9.65 -9.52 2.10
C PHE A 195 -8.88 -8.23 2.38
N VAL A 196 -7.82 -8.36 3.17
CA VAL A 196 -6.95 -7.27 3.59
C VAL A 196 -5.48 -7.69 3.51
N SER A 197 -4.56 -6.75 3.58
CA SER A 197 -3.14 -7.02 3.74
C SER A 197 -2.84 -7.48 5.17
N LEU A 198 -1.90 -8.41 5.32
CA LEU A 198 -1.41 -8.86 6.64
C LEU A 198 -0.87 -7.68 7.46
N ALA A 199 -0.27 -6.67 6.80
CA ALA A 199 0.20 -5.45 7.44
C ALA A 199 -0.92 -4.57 8.04
N HIS A 200 -2.18 -4.76 7.61
CA HIS A 200 -3.35 -4.04 8.13
C HIS A 200 -4.13 -4.80 9.21
N MET A 201 -3.69 -6.04 9.52
CA MET A 201 -4.38 -6.81 10.56
C MET A 201 -4.26 -6.17 11.94
N SER A 202 -5.36 -6.15 12.65
CA SER A 202 -5.46 -5.68 14.02
C SER A 202 -6.44 -6.57 14.81
N SER A 203 -6.62 -6.30 16.09
CA SER A 203 -7.57 -7.01 16.94
C SER A 203 -9.05 -6.79 16.59
N ASP A 204 -9.35 -5.88 15.63
CA ASP A 204 -10.73 -5.52 15.28
C ASP A 204 -11.39 -6.57 14.38
N VAL A 205 -10.60 -7.37 13.69
CA VAL A 205 -11.05 -8.43 12.78
C VAL A 205 -10.30 -9.72 13.02
N LYS A 206 -10.92 -10.84 12.63
CA LYS A 206 -10.33 -12.16 12.72
C LYS A 206 -9.83 -12.65 11.37
N ALA A 207 -8.57 -13.12 11.34
CA ALA A 207 -8.00 -13.81 10.18
C ALA A 207 -8.49 -15.26 10.10
N LEU A 208 -8.92 -15.71 8.93
CA LEU A 208 -9.21 -17.12 8.68
C LEU A 208 -7.97 -17.87 8.20
N LYS A 209 -7.86 -19.14 8.58
CA LYS A 209 -6.96 -20.05 7.91
C LYS A 209 -7.49 -20.37 6.51
N VAL A 210 -6.60 -20.42 5.54
CA VAL A 210 -6.92 -20.81 4.16
C VAL A 210 -6.26 -22.18 3.91
N ASP A 211 -7.04 -23.16 3.49
CA ASP A 211 -6.59 -24.55 3.28
C ASP A 211 -5.81 -25.10 4.50
N GLY A 212 -6.27 -24.73 5.70
CA GLY A 212 -5.67 -25.13 6.97
C GLY A 212 -4.47 -24.31 7.44
N ILE A 213 -3.92 -23.41 6.60
CA ILE A 213 -2.74 -22.59 6.91
C ILE A 213 -3.19 -21.19 7.36
N GLY A 214 -2.70 -20.74 8.52
CA GLY A 214 -2.95 -19.38 9.01
C GLY A 214 -2.01 -18.36 8.37
N PRO A 215 -2.49 -17.14 8.08
CA PRO A 215 -1.63 -16.06 7.59
C PRO A 215 -0.70 -15.56 8.69
N SER A 216 0.58 -15.52 8.39
CA SER A 216 1.62 -14.95 9.24
C SER A 216 2.85 -14.61 8.39
N THR A 217 3.74 -13.75 8.89
CA THR A 217 5.02 -13.48 8.20
C THR A 217 5.84 -14.76 8.00
N GLN A 218 5.78 -15.71 8.95
CA GLN A 218 6.47 -16.99 8.84
C GLN A 218 5.90 -17.85 7.71
N THR A 219 4.56 -18.01 7.63
CA THR A 219 3.92 -18.85 6.61
C THR A 219 3.92 -18.22 5.21
N VAL A 220 4.04 -16.89 5.13
CA VAL A 220 4.32 -16.17 3.87
C VAL A 220 5.77 -16.40 3.46
N ALA A 221 6.73 -16.28 4.38
CA ALA A 221 8.15 -16.44 4.11
C ALA A 221 8.52 -17.84 3.62
N ASP A 222 8.00 -18.89 4.26
CA ASP A 222 8.25 -20.28 3.87
C ASP A 222 7.38 -20.75 2.70
N GLY A 223 6.48 -19.91 2.20
CA GLY A 223 5.61 -20.19 1.05
C GLY A 223 4.48 -21.18 1.34
N SER A 224 4.23 -21.56 2.60
CA SER A 224 3.11 -22.44 2.96
C SER A 224 1.76 -21.71 2.82
N TYR A 225 1.68 -20.40 3.14
CA TYR A 225 0.51 -19.57 2.88
C TYR A 225 0.51 -19.11 1.42
N LYS A 226 -0.45 -19.60 0.63
CA LYS A 226 -0.44 -19.40 -0.83
C LYS A 226 -1.02 -18.05 -1.29
N LEU A 227 -1.84 -17.38 -0.46
CA LEU A 227 -2.37 -16.05 -0.78
C LEU A 227 -1.32 -15.01 -0.42
N GLN A 228 -0.32 -14.84 -1.26
CA GLN A 228 0.76 -13.89 -1.07
C GLN A 228 1.09 -13.17 -2.36
N THR A 229 1.62 -11.96 -2.23
CA THR A 229 2.02 -11.11 -3.35
C THR A 229 3.24 -10.28 -2.98
N ALA A 230 3.95 -9.77 -3.98
CA ALA A 230 5.03 -8.80 -3.78
C ALA A 230 4.47 -7.41 -3.48
N PHE A 231 5.16 -6.66 -2.63
CA PHE A 231 5.05 -5.21 -2.54
C PHE A 231 6.15 -4.58 -3.39
N LEU A 232 5.75 -3.69 -4.29
CA LEU A 232 6.64 -3.10 -5.29
C LEU A 232 6.68 -1.58 -5.14
N PHE A 233 7.89 -1.03 -5.25
CA PHE A 233 8.12 0.33 -5.72
C PHE A 233 8.41 0.28 -7.21
N VAL A 234 7.81 1.20 -7.95
CA VAL A 234 7.92 1.28 -9.40
C VAL A 234 8.40 2.68 -9.76
N VAL A 235 9.38 2.79 -10.65
CA VAL A 235 9.92 4.05 -11.13
C VAL A 235 9.97 4.06 -12.64
N LYS A 236 10.01 5.25 -13.25
CA LYS A 236 10.18 5.40 -14.69
C LYS A 236 11.66 5.34 -15.06
N GLY A 237 12.04 4.34 -15.85
CA GLY A 237 13.43 4.11 -16.21
C GLY A 237 14.32 3.76 -15.01
N GLU A 238 15.57 4.20 -15.01
CA GLU A 238 16.50 4.04 -13.91
C GLU A 238 16.39 5.22 -12.93
N PRO A 239 16.28 4.99 -11.60
CA PRO A 239 16.20 6.08 -10.64
C PRO A 239 17.52 6.82 -10.51
N GLU A 240 17.44 8.13 -10.35
CA GLU A 240 18.59 9.01 -10.14
C GLU A 240 18.41 9.88 -8.87
N GLY A 241 19.50 10.49 -8.40
CA GLY A 241 19.49 11.43 -7.28
C GLY A 241 18.80 10.86 -6.05
N ILE A 242 17.97 11.68 -5.43
CA ILE A 242 17.27 11.37 -4.17
C ILE A 242 16.32 10.16 -4.28
N VAL A 243 15.71 9.92 -5.45
CA VAL A 243 14.84 8.74 -5.67
C VAL A 243 15.66 7.46 -5.57
N LYS A 244 16.84 7.43 -6.22
CA LYS A 244 17.77 6.31 -6.12
C LYS A 244 18.24 6.09 -4.69
N ASP A 245 18.56 7.17 -3.98
CA ASP A 245 19.02 7.09 -2.59
C ASP A 245 17.94 6.55 -1.66
N PHE A 246 16.68 6.97 -1.85
CA PHE A 246 15.54 6.45 -1.08
C PHE A 246 15.25 4.97 -1.40
N ILE A 247 15.34 4.55 -2.65
CA ILE A 247 15.21 3.12 -3.01
C ILE A 247 16.34 2.31 -2.39
N ASN A 248 17.59 2.77 -2.48
CA ASN A 248 18.73 2.11 -1.85
C ASN A 248 18.58 2.02 -0.33
N PHE A 249 18.07 3.08 0.31
CA PHE A 249 17.72 3.05 1.74
C PHE A 249 16.65 1.99 2.02
N THR A 250 15.59 1.94 1.23
CA THR A 250 14.50 0.95 1.38
C THR A 250 15.03 -0.48 1.32
N LEU A 251 15.95 -0.76 0.38
CA LEU A 251 16.54 -2.09 0.18
C LEU A 251 17.69 -2.41 1.14
N SER A 252 18.17 -1.42 1.90
CA SER A 252 19.22 -1.61 2.90
C SER A 252 18.74 -2.41 4.12
N SER A 253 19.66 -2.93 4.94
CA SER A 253 19.33 -3.62 6.19
C SER A 253 18.48 -2.76 7.12
N LYS A 254 18.68 -1.41 7.14
CA LYS A 254 17.88 -0.48 7.94
C LYS A 254 16.45 -0.36 7.40
N GLY A 255 16.29 -0.20 6.11
CA GLY A 255 14.97 -0.17 5.45
C GLY A 255 14.23 -1.49 5.60
N GLN A 256 14.91 -2.62 5.42
CA GLN A 256 14.32 -3.94 5.54
C GLN A 256 13.93 -4.31 6.99
N ALA A 257 14.61 -3.75 7.99
CA ALA A 257 14.15 -3.85 9.39
C ALA A 257 12.82 -3.12 9.60
N ILE A 258 12.61 -1.97 8.93
CA ILE A 258 11.33 -1.23 8.97
C ILE A 258 10.24 -2.06 8.27
N VAL A 259 10.52 -2.62 7.08
CA VAL A 259 9.60 -3.52 6.35
C VAL A 259 9.14 -4.68 7.25
N LYS A 260 10.07 -5.33 7.93
CA LYS A 260 9.78 -6.43 8.88
C LYS A 260 8.86 -5.98 10.02
N ASN A 261 9.08 -4.79 10.56
CA ASN A 261 8.26 -4.24 11.67
C ASN A 261 6.83 -3.91 11.24
N GLN A 262 6.55 -3.80 9.92
CA GLN A 262 5.23 -3.63 9.35
C GLN A 262 4.55 -4.98 9.02
N SER A 263 4.99 -6.09 9.59
CA SER A 263 4.45 -7.44 9.33
C SER A 263 4.58 -7.89 7.87
N ILE A 264 5.58 -7.38 7.16
CA ILE A 264 5.92 -7.75 5.79
C ILE A 264 7.18 -8.61 5.81
N VAL A 265 7.26 -9.61 4.96
CA VAL A 265 8.45 -10.45 4.81
C VAL A 265 9.51 -9.68 4.03
N PRO A 266 10.70 -9.42 4.62
CA PRO A 266 11.78 -8.72 3.93
C PRO A 266 12.32 -9.51 2.74
N ILE A 267 12.92 -8.80 1.77
CA ILE A 267 13.57 -9.43 0.60
C ILE A 267 14.87 -10.17 0.94
N ASN A 268 15.53 -9.77 2.02
CA ASN A 268 16.77 -10.37 2.48
C ASN A 268 16.53 -10.97 3.88
N MET A 269 16.25 -12.24 3.96
CA MET A 269 16.23 -13.02 5.20
C MET A 269 17.47 -13.90 5.31
#